data_fde18ba9e18ba31c30588f470075ecd8
#
_entry.id   fde18ba9e18ba31c30588f470075ecd8
#
_cell.length_a   1.000
_cell.length_b   1.000
_cell.length_c   1.000
_cell.angle_alpha   90.00
_cell.angle_beta   90.00
_cell.angle_gamma   90.00
#
_symmetry.space_group_name_H-M   'P 1'
#
loop_
_entity.id
_entity.type
_entity.pdbx_description
1 polymer ?
#
loop_
_entity_poly.entity_id
_entity_poly.type
_entity_poly.pdbx_seq_one_letter_code
_entity_poly.pdbx_strand_id
1 'polypeptide(L)'
;EGWLRYNILLFRGQDLTVERQSAFTRRFGEFKTSPHPRVRIPEHPEVICFSNIKVDGKDIGGRPDRSFGDAWHSDFSYLTEPAGGSFFFAKEVPEKGGDDTWYANLTKAYDALPDETKIKIENRRWGYSHTLTQERHAHDYKPMTEEEREVARGIHVNVEPFSLQPEHLAI
;
A
#
# COMPACT_ATOMS: atom_id res chain seq x y z
N GLU A 1 1.92 18.10 -11.97
CA GLU A 1 0.64 18.85 -11.80
C GLU A 1 -0.59 17.94 -11.87
N GLY A 2 -0.74 17.08 -12.90
CA GLY A 2 -1.91 16.21 -13.05
C GLY A 2 -2.13 15.28 -11.86
N TRP A 3 -1.08 14.66 -11.34
CA TRP A 3 -1.18 13.78 -10.19
C TRP A 3 -1.68 14.49 -8.93
N LEU A 4 -1.14 15.65 -8.62
CA LEU A 4 -1.59 16.47 -7.48
C LEU A 4 -3.05 16.94 -7.63
N ARG A 5 -3.52 17.09 -8.87
CA ARG A 5 -4.89 17.49 -9.15
C ARG A 5 -5.91 16.35 -9.07
N TYR A 6 -5.52 15.18 -9.60
CA TYR A 6 -6.44 14.04 -9.77
C TYR A 6 -6.19 12.89 -8.81
N ASN A 7 -5.05 12.89 -8.12
CA ASN A 7 -4.56 11.87 -7.19
C ASN A 7 -4.34 10.50 -7.82
N ILE A 8 -4.82 10.26 -9.03
CA ILE A 8 -4.59 9.07 -9.82
C ILE A 8 -4.36 9.44 -11.27
N LEU A 9 -3.41 8.75 -11.90
CA LEU A 9 -3.13 8.87 -13.33
C LEU A 9 -3.09 7.47 -13.94
N LEU A 10 -3.75 7.32 -15.08
CA LEU A 10 -3.77 6.06 -15.83
C LEU A 10 -2.98 6.23 -17.13
N PHE A 11 -1.96 5.40 -17.32
CA PHE A 11 -1.16 5.31 -18.54
C PHE A 11 -1.48 3.99 -19.25
N ARG A 12 -2.21 4.06 -20.35
CA ARG A 12 -2.59 2.87 -21.14
C ARG A 12 -1.48 2.48 -22.11
N GLY A 13 -1.45 1.20 -22.49
CA GLY A 13 -0.58 0.68 -23.54
C GLY A 13 0.91 0.74 -23.21
N GLN A 14 1.27 0.66 -21.92
CA GLN A 14 2.66 0.63 -21.50
C GLN A 14 3.18 -0.82 -21.50
N ASP A 15 4.38 -0.98 -22.03
CA ASP A 15 5.16 -2.22 -21.94
C ASP A 15 6.37 -1.93 -21.04
N LEU A 16 6.25 -2.33 -19.77
CA LEU A 16 7.26 -2.07 -18.75
C LEU A 16 7.93 -3.37 -18.29
N THR A 17 9.26 -3.35 -18.26
CA THR A 17 10.02 -4.29 -17.44
C THR A 17 10.08 -3.79 -16.00
N VAL A 18 10.45 -4.67 -15.07
CA VAL A 18 10.59 -4.31 -13.65
C VAL A 18 11.64 -3.21 -13.48
N GLU A 19 12.76 -3.28 -14.23
CA GLU A 19 13.82 -2.29 -14.22
C GLU A 19 13.33 -0.91 -14.68
N ARG A 20 12.52 -0.87 -15.74
CA ARG A 20 11.95 0.38 -16.26
C ARG A 20 10.95 0.99 -15.28
N GLN A 21 10.10 0.16 -14.67
CA GLN A 21 9.17 0.60 -13.64
C GLN A 21 9.92 1.17 -12.45
N SER A 22 10.95 0.46 -11.96
CA SER A 22 11.80 0.89 -10.85
C SER A 22 12.52 2.20 -11.18
N ALA A 23 13.16 2.29 -12.35
CA ALA A 23 13.84 3.51 -12.81
C ALA A 23 12.89 4.72 -12.93
N PHE A 24 11.67 4.50 -13.41
CA PHE A 24 10.66 5.55 -13.48
C PHE A 24 10.21 6.00 -12.09
N THR A 25 9.90 5.06 -11.20
CA THR A 25 9.48 5.34 -9.83
C THR A 25 10.52 6.15 -9.06
N ARG A 26 11.80 5.81 -9.22
CA ARG A 26 12.93 6.52 -8.56
C ARG A 26 12.97 8.02 -8.87
N ARG A 27 12.38 8.46 -9.97
CA ARG A 27 12.31 9.90 -10.32
C ARG A 27 11.39 10.70 -9.39
N PHE A 28 10.58 10.03 -8.61
CA PHE A 28 9.60 10.64 -7.69
C PHE A 28 10.06 10.61 -6.23
N GLY A 29 11.12 9.90 -5.92
CA GLY A 29 11.70 9.85 -4.57
C GLY A 29 12.30 8.50 -4.22
N GLU A 30 12.63 8.36 -2.93
CA GLU A 30 13.18 7.13 -2.38
C GLU A 30 12.11 6.05 -2.21
N PHE A 31 12.51 4.81 -2.42
CA PHE A 31 11.60 3.68 -2.27
C PHE A 31 11.25 3.41 -0.81
N LYS A 32 10.00 3.05 -0.59
CA LYS A 32 9.56 2.35 0.62
C LYS A 32 9.46 0.86 0.27
N THR A 33 10.17 0.03 1.02
CA THR A 33 10.21 -1.42 0.76
C THR A 33 9.22 -2.14 1.66
N SER A 34 8.44 -3.06 1.10
CA SER A 34 7.51 -3.89 1.88
C SER A 34 8.23 -4.64 2.99
N PRO A 35 7.67 -4.74 4.21
CA PRO A 35 8.22 -5.60 5.27
C PRO A 35 8.08 -7.10 4.97
N HIS A 36 7.26 -7.48 3.97
CA HIS A 36 7.00 -8.87 3.63
C HIS A 36 7.93 -9.36 2.52
N PRO A 37 8.97 -10.17 2.81
CA PRO A 37 9.92 -10.65 1.78
C PRO A 37 9.25 -11.45 0.66
N ARG A 38 8.19 -12.21 0.97
CA ARG A 38 7.52 -13.10 0.01
C ARG A 38 6.87 -12.39 -1.16
N VAL A 39 6.53 -11.10 -1.01
CA VAL A 39 5.90 -10.33 -2.07
C VAL A 39 6.90 -9.50 -2.87
N ARG A 40 8.17 -9.47 -2.45
CA ARG A 40 9.23 -8.73 -3.14
C ARG A 40 9.77 -9.55 -4.31
N ILE A 41 10.14 -8.86 -5.37
CA ILE A 41 10.92 -9.46 -6.46
C ILE A 41 12.37 -9.54 -5.98
N PRO A 42 13.02 -10.72 -6.00
CA PRO A 42 14.37 -10.90 -5.40
C PRO A 42 15.41 -9.90 -5.91
N GLU A 43 15.47 -9.67 -7.22
CA GLU A 43 16.41 -8.75 -7.86
C GLU A 43 15.98 -7.28 -7.74
N HIS A 44 14.72 -7.04 -7.39
CA HIS A 44 14.09 -5.72 -7.26
C HIS A 44 13.22 -5.66 -6.00
N PRO A 45 13.82 -5.67 -4.80
CA PRO A 45 13.07 -5.76 -3.53
C PRO A 45 12.17 -4.55 -3.26
N GLU A 46 12.37 -3.46 -3.98
CA GLU A 46 11.49 -2.28 -3.98
C GLU A 46 10.17 -2.51 -4.72
N VAL A 47 10.09 -3.57 -5.55
CA VAL A 47 8.90 -3.90 -6.32
C VAL A 47 8.14 -5.05 -5.65
N ILE A 48 6.87 -4.82 -5.40
CA ILE A 48 5.96 -5.81 -4.84
C ILE A 48 5.22 -6.49 -5.98
N CYS A 49 5.21 -7.82 -5.97
CA CYS A 49 4.42 -8.62 -6.90
C CYS A 49 3.14 -9.11 -6.21
N PHE A 50 2.00 -8.78 -6.77
CA PHE A 50 0.72 -9.36 -6.40
C PHE A 50 0.27 -10.32 -7.49
N SER A 51 0.12 -11.59 -7.15
CA SER A 51 -0.24 -12.63 -8.11
C SER A 51 -0.95 -13.80 -7.42
N ASN A 52 -1.87 -14.42 -8.12
CA ASN A 52 -2.44 -15.73 -7.80
C ASN A 52 -1.89 -16.85 -8.70
N ILE A 53 -0.87 -16.56 -9.49
CA ILE A 53 -0.23 -17.49 -10.41
C ILE A 53 0.76 -18.38 -9.67
N LYS A 54 0.84 -19.64 -10.08
CA LYS A 54 1.85 -20.58 -9.60
C LYS A 54 2.84 -20.90 -10.72
N VAL A 55 4.12 -20.88 -10.38
CA VAL A 55 5.19 -21.36 -11.25
C VAL A 55 5.82 -22.58 -10.57
N ASP A 56 5.87 -23.71 -11.26
CA ASP A 56 6.37 -25.00 -10.71
C ASP A 56 5.69 -25.39 -9.39
N GLY A 57 4.37 -25.11 -9.25
CA GLY A 57 3.59 -25.38 -8.07
C GLY A 57 3.84 -24.44 -6.87
N LYS A 58 4.71 -23.45 -7.05
CA LYS A 58 4.99 -22.42 -6.03
C LYS A 58 4.26 -21.12 -6.36
N ASP A 59 3.67 -20.51 -5.36
CA ASP A 59 3.05 -19.20 -5.49
C ASP A 59 4.13 -18.15 -5.76
N ILE A 60 3.90 -17.28 -6.75
CA ILE A 60 4.73 -16.12 -7.05
C ILE A 60 4.02 -14.84 -6.62
N GLY A 61 4.68 -14.07 -5.77
CA GLY A 61 4.06 -12.89 -5.18
C GLY A 61 2.93 -13.26 -4.23
N GLY A 62 2.37 -12.36 -3.59
CA GLY A 62 1.19 -12.36 -2.78
C GLY A 62 0.59 -13.65 -2.19
N ARG A 63 -0.67 -13.56 -1.84
CA ARG A 63 -1.46 -14.67 -1.29
C ARG A 63 -2.48 -15.13 -2.32
N PRO A 64 -2.39 -16.38 -2.81
CA PRO A 64 -3.31 -16.89 -3.82
C PRO A 64 -4.73 -17.11 -3.30
N ASP A 65 -4.89 -17.21 -1.98
CA ASP A 65 -6.13 -17.55 -1.29
C ASP A 65 -6.95 -16.33 -0.83
N ARG A 66 -6.47 -15.13 -1.12
CA ARG A 66 -7.15 -13.89 -0.67
C ARG A 66 -7.01 -12.76 -1.68
N SER A 67 -8.06 -11.96 -1.81
CA SER A 67 -7.99 -10.67 -2.45
C SER A 67 -7.10 -9.73 -1.62
N PHE A 68 -6.19 -9.04 -2.29
CA PHE A 68 -5.40 -7.98 -1.67
C PHE A 68 -6.24 -6.71 -1.61
N GLY A 69 -6.22 -6.06 -0.47
CA GLY A 69 -6.86 -4.76 -0.34
C GLY A 69 -8.38 -4.81 -0.30
N ASP A 70 -8.96 -5.81 0.34
CA ASP A 70 -10.40 -5.95 0.58
C ASP A 70 -10.98 -4.89 1.53
N ALA A 71 -10.15 -4.08 2.15
CA ALA A 71 -10.55 -2.96 3.00
C ALA A 71 -9.90 -1.66 2.55
N TRP A 72 -10.59 -0.54 2.75
CA TRP A 72 -10.03 0.79 2.50
C TRP A 72 -8.80 1.02 3.37
N HIS A 73 -7.68 1.36 2.75
CA HIS A 73 -6.41 1.61 3.42
C HIS A 73 -5.54 2.58 2.62
N SER A 74 -4.52 3.10 3.25
CA SER A 74 -3.39 3.77 2.60
C SER A 74 -2.13 2.95 2.85
N ASP A 75 -1.35 2.75 1.79
CA ASP A 75 -0.10 1.99 1.88
C ASP A 75 0.91 2.72 2.77
N PHE A 76 1.68 1.94 3.54
CA PHE A 76 2.74 2.44 4.42
C PHE A 76 2.32 3.50 5.44
N SER A 77 1.02 3.62 5.75
CA SER A 77 0.50 4.59 6.72
C SER A 77 1.08 4.43 8.15
N TYR A 78 1.69 3.28 8.45
CA TYR A 78 2.37 3.00 9.71
C TYR A 78 3.81 3.55 9.79
N LEU A 79 4.36 4.06 8.71
CA LEU A 79 5.66 4.70 8.70
C LEU A 79 5.56 6.16 9.16
N THR A 80 6.61 6.67 9.79
CA THR A 80 6.72 8.10 10.15
C THR A 80 6.64 8.98 8.91
N GLU A 81 7.23 8.51 7.81
CA GLU A 81 7.11 9.10 6.47
C GLU A 81 6.42 8.10 5.56
N PRO A 82 5.10 8.20 5.40
CA PRO A 82 4.36 7.34 4.48
C PRO A 82 4.85 7.49 3.03
N ALA A 83 4.52 6.51 2.18
CA ALA A 83 4.80 6.65 0.77
C ALA A 83 3.98 7.79 0.17
N GLY A 84 4.63 8.68 -0.58
CA GLY A 84 3.96 9.78 -1.29
C GLY A 84 3.08 9.31 -2.45
N GLY A 85 3.23 8.07 -2.87
CA GLY A 85 2.43 7.43 -3.92
C GLY A 85 2.99 6.08 -4.32
N SER A 86 2.24 5.37 -5.15
CA SER A 86 2.64 4.07 -5.70
C SER A 86 2.44 4.00 -7.20
N PHE A 87 3.27 3.22 -7.88
CA PHE A 87 3.13 2.89 -9.29
C PHE A 87 2.67 1.44 -9.40
N PHE A 88 1.46 1.26 -9.86
CA PHE A 88 0.88 -0.05 -10.08
C PHE A 88 0.91 -0.38 -11.58
N PHE A 89 1.49 -1.53 -11.94
CA PHE A 89 1.53 -2.04 -13.29
C PHE A 89 0.80 -3.37 -13.37
N ALA A 90 -0.31 -3.40 -14.09
CA ALA A 90 -1.08 -4.60 -14.35
C ALA A 90 -0.43 -5.37 -15.52
N LYS A 91 0.27 -6.46 -15.22
CA LYS A 91 0.96 -7.30 -16.21
C LYS A 91 0.02 -8.31 -16.85
N GLU A 92 -0.81 -8.93 -16.03
CA GLU A 92 -1.85 -9.85 -16.44
C GLU A 92 -3.15 -9.48 -15.75
N VAL A 93 -4.23 -9.49 -16.48
CA VAL A 93 -5.58 -9.20 -15.98
C VAL A 93 -6.54 -10.28 -16.46
N PRO A 94 -7.63 -10.58 -15.72
CA PRO A 94 -8.63 -11.55 -16.15
C PRO A 94 -9.30 -11.14 -17.48
N GLU A 95 -9.48 -12.09 -18.41
CA GLU A 95 -10.11 -11.83 -19.70
C GLU A 95 -11.57 -11.35 -19.59
N LYS A 96 -12.29 -11.84 -18.60
CA LYS A 96 -13.73 -11.57 -18.41
C LYS A 96 -14.02 -10.49 -17.35
N GLY A 97 -13.06 -9.63 -17.09
CA GLY A 97 -13.12 -8.72 -15.98
C GLY A 97 -12.74 -9.44 -14.68
N GLY A 98 -12.50 -8.67 -13.66
CA GLY A 98 -12.08 -9.16 -12.36
C GLY A 98 -12.37 -8.08 -11.33
N ASP A 99 -11.79 -8.24 -10.15
CA ASP A 99 -11.94 -7.26 -9.10
C ASP A 99 -11.27 -5.94 -9.52
N ASP A 100 -12.09 -4.91 -9.63
CA ASP A 100 -11.59 -3.56 -9.89
C ASP A 100 -10.86 -3.01 -8.67
N THR A 101 -9.81 -2.24 -8.90
CA THR A 101 -9.17 -1.48 -7.83
C THR A 101 -9.89 -0.15 -7.63
N TRP A 102 -10.43 0.05 -6.45
CA TRP A 102 -11.17 1.25 -6.10
C TRP A 102 -10.28 2.23 -5.36
N TYR A 103 -10.41 3.52 -5.71
CA TYR A 103 -9.65 4.59 -5.10
C TYR A 103 -10.59 5.64 -4.52
N ALA A 104 -10.23 6.20 -3.37
CA ALA A 104 -10.96 7.29 -2.74
C ALA A 104 -10.06 8.51 -2.60
N ASN A 105 -10.58 9.67 -3.00
CA ASN A 105 -9.92 10.95 -2.75
C ASN A 105 -10.19 11.38 -1.31
N LEU A 106 -9.19 11.24 -0.43
CA LEU A 106 -9.35 11.52 0.99
C LEU A 106 -9.55 13.01 1.29
N THR A 107 -9.00 13.92 0.49
CA THR A 107 -9.25 15.35 0.63
C THR A 107 -10.73 15.66 0.43
N LYS A 108 -11.31 15.15 -0.67
CA LYS A 108 -12.76 15.32 -0.93
C LYS A 108 -13.61 14.61 0.12
N ALA A 109 -13.18 13.45 0.59
CA ALA A 109 -13.86 12.73 1.65
C ALA A 109 -13.89 13.57 2.95
N TYR A 110 -12.77 14.18 3.32
CA TYR A 110 -12.70 15.09 4.47
C TYR A 110 -13.59 16.33 4.26
N ASP A 111 -13.54 16.96 3.08
CA ASP A 111 -14.33 18.14 2.76
C ASP A 111 -15.84 17.87 2.88
N ALA A 112 -16.27 16.66 2.52
CA ALA A 112 -17.66 16.21 2.59
C ALA A 112 -18.13 15.85 4.02
N LEU A 113 -17.23 15.79 5.01
CA LEU A 113 -17.63 15.52 6.39
C LEU A 113 -18.48 16.67 6.95
N PRO A 114 -19.51 16.35 7.77
CA PRO A 114 -20.22 17.36 8.55
C PRO A 114 -19.25 18.13 9.47
N ASP A 115 -19.48 19.42 9.66
CA ASP A 115 -18.66 20.28 10.53
C ASP A 115 -18.54 19.73 11.94
N GLU A 116 -19.61 19.18 12.47
CA GLU A 116 -19.62 18.48 13.76
C GLU A 116 -18.58 17.34 13.82
N THR A 117 -18.42 16.59 12.73
CA THR A 117 -17.43 15.51 12.64
C THR A 117 -16.02 16.06 12.54
N LYS A 118 -15.81 17.10 11.73
CA LYS A 118 -14.53 17.78 11.60
C LYS A 118 -14.04 18.29 12.95
N ILE A 119 -14.90 18.96 13.71
CA ILE A 119 -14.61 19.45 15.07
C ILE A 119 -14.23 18.30 16.01
N LYS A 120 -14.94 17.17 15.92
CA LYS A 120 -14.61 15.99 16.76
C LYS A 120 -13.25 15.39 16.49
N ILE A 121 -12.76 15.46 15.25
CA ILE A 121 -11.49 14.83 14.84
C ILE A 121 -10.31 15.80 14.80
N GLU A 122 -10.53 17.12 14.80
CA GLU A 122 -9.52 18.17 14.62
C GLU A 122 -8.28 18.01 15.49
N ASN A 123 -8.45 17.62 16.76
CA ASN A 123 -7.36 17.42 17.70
C ASN A 123 -7.14 15.93 18.06
N ARG A 124 -7.67 15.03 17.28
CA ARG A 124 -7.48 13.59 17.49
C ARG A 124 -6.20 13.13 16.83
N ARG A 125 -5.57 12.16 17.48
CA ARG A 125 -4.40 11.46 16.95
C ARG A 125 -4.80 10.03 16.66
N TRP A 126 -4.33 9.50 15.55
CA TRP A 126 -4.58 8.13 15.14
C TRP A 126 -3.25 7.38 15.12
N GLY A 127 -3.21 6.24 15.78
CA GLY A 127 -2.02 5.38 15.78
C GLY A 127 -2.15 4.30 14.71
N TYR A 128 -1.16 4.21 13.85
CA TYR A 128 -1.02 3.10 12.91
C TYR A 128 0.06 2.16 13.40
N SER A 129 -0.20 0.86 13.38
CA SER A 129 0.78 -0.16 13.73
C SER A 129 0.63 -1.36 12.84
N HIS A 130 1.68 -1.67 12.11
CA HIS A 130 1.73 -2.87 11.27
C HIS A 130 1.55 -4.14 12.12
N THR A 131 2.21 -4.24 13.26
CA THR A 131 2.12 -5.40 14.16
C THR A 131 0.71 -5.59 14.71
N LEU A 132 0.08 -4.52 15.21
CA LEU A 132 -1.30 -4.61 15.73
C LEU A 132 -2.31 -4.98 14.64
N THR A 133 -2.08 -4.51 13.41
CA THR A 133 -2.90 -4.90 12.27
C THR A 133 -2.75 -6.39 11.99
N GLN A 134 -1.53 -6.90 11.97
CA GLN A 134 -1.26 -8.33 11.76
C GLN A 134 -1.83 -9.18 12.90
N GLU A 135 -1.74 -8.76 14.14
CA GLU A 135 -2.32 -9.45 15.30
C GLU A 135 -3.85 -9.50 15.25
N ARG A 136 -4.51 -8.40 14.89
CA ARG A 136 -5.97 -8.35 14.72
C ARG A 136 -6.47 -9.27 13.61
N HIS A 137 -5.70 -9.39 12.55
CA HIS A 137 -5.99 -10.29 11.43
C HIS A 137 -5.41 -11.70 11.63
N ALA A 138 -4.75 -11.99 12.77
CA ALA A 138 -4.12 -13.29 13.03
C ALA A 138 -5.11 -14.46 13.02
N HIS A 139 -6.38 -14.23 13.29
CA HIS A 139 -7.43 -15.23 13.13
C HIS A 139 -7.67 -15.60 11.66
N ASP A 140 -7.32 -14.70 10.75
CA ASP A 140 -7.56 -14.83 9.32
C ASP A 140 -6.29 -15.04 8.51
N TYR A 141 -5.10 -14.83 9.08
CA TYR A 141 -3.82 -14.92 8.41
C TYR A 141 -2.97 -16.07 8.97
N LYS A 142 -2.19 -16.71 8.10
CA LYS A 142 -1.12 -17.59 8.58
C LYS A 142 -0.20 -16.80 9.50
N PRO A 143 0.23 -17.37 10.62
CA PRO A 143 1.16 -16.70 11.51
C PRO A 143 2.39 -16.20 10.73
N MET A 144 2.83 -14.99 11.04
CA MET A 144 4.09 -14.47 10.49
C MET A 144 5.23 -15.42 10.82
N THR A 145 6.13 -15.63 9.88
CA THR A 145 7.39 -16.31 10.13
C THR A 145 8.25 -15.47 11.08
N GLU A 146 9.25 -16.06 11.71
CA GLU A 146 10.15 -15.30 12.59
C GLU A 146 10.90 -14.21 11.83
N GLU A 147 11.31 -14.48 10.58
CA GLU A 147 11.90 -13.46 9.70
C GLU A 147 10.97 -12.28 9.45
N GLU A 148 9.70 -12.55 9.17
CA GLU A 148 8.69 -11.50 9.00
C GLU A 148 8.46 -10.69 10.28
N ARG A 149 8.51 -11.35 11.45
CA ARG A 149 8.41 -10.69 12.75
C ARG A 149 9.62 -9.80 13.05
N GLU A 150 10.83 -10.30 12.76
CA GLU A 150 12.07 -9.50 12.90
C GLU A 150 12.00 -8.23 12.05
N VAL A 151 11.60 -8.36 10.79
CA VAL A 151 11.39 -7.22 9.90
C VAL A 151 10.32 -6.28 10.46
N ALA A 152 9.20 -6.82 10.94
CA ALA A 152 8.12 -6.03 11.52
C ALA A 152 8.55 -5.32 12.82
N ARG A 153 9.36 -5.96 13.67
CA ARG A 153 9.95 -5.33 14.87
C ARG A 153 10.88 -4.16 14.51
N GLY A 154 11.67 -4.32 13.44
CA GLY A 154 12.53 -3.24 12.92
C GLY A 154 11.75 -2.04 12.37
N ILE A 155 10.47 -2.24 12.03
CA ILE A 155 9.54 -1.20 11.55
C ILE A 155 8.79 -0.52 12.71
N HIS A 156 8.93 -0.98 13.94
CA HIS A 156 8.51 -0.24 15.13
C HIS A 156 9.32 1.05 15.30
N VAL A 157 9.35 1.84 14.24
CA VAL A 157 9.69 3.23 14.34
C VAL A 157 8.58 3.86 15.16
N ASN A 158 8.93 4.41 16.31
CA ASN A 158 8.13 5.24 17.17
C ASN A 158 6.94 5.81 16.41
N VAL A 159 5.78 5.21 16.57
CA VAL A 159 4.54 5.80 16.11
C VAL A 159 4.28 6.96 17.06
N GLU A 160 5.01 8.04 16.86
CA GLU A 160 4.54 9.33 17.33
C GLU A 160 3.12 9.46 16.79
N PRO A 161 2.15 9.70 17.64
CA PRO A 161 0.77 9.80 17.19
C PRO A 161 0.70 10.89 16.13
N PHE A 162 0.44 10.45 14.91
CA PHE A 162 0.37 11.30 13.74
C PHE A 162 -0.90 12.14 13.79
N SER A 163 -0.79 13.44 13.79
CA SER A 163 -1.92 14.30 13.51
C SER A 163 -2.18 14.28 12.01
N LEU A 164 -3.38 13.89 11.61
CA LEU A 164 -3.83 14.02 10.23
C LEU A 164 -3.78 15.50 9.85
N GLN A 165 -2.69 15.93 9.21
CA GLN A 165 -2.67 17.20 8.52
C GLN A 165 -3.35 16.99 7.16
N PRO A 166 -4.14 17.97 6.67
CA PRO A 166 -4.82 17.87 5.37
C PRO A 166 -3.88 17.52 4.21
N GLU A 167 -2.64 17.93 4.28
CA GLU A 167 -1.58 17.64 3.32
C GLU A 167 -1.18 16.16 3.26
N HIS A 168 -1.46 15.36 4.29
CA HIS A 168 -1.19 13.92 4.32
C HIS A 168 -2.38 13.08 3.82
N LEU A 169 -3.53 13.70 3.59
CA LEU A 169 -4.71 13.05 3.04
C LEU A 169 -4.74 13.04 1.50
N ALA A 170 -3.73 13.64 0.86
CA ALA A 170 -3.62 13.74 -0.58
C ALA A 170 -2.77 12.59 -1.16
N ILE A 171 -3.26 11.35 -1.07
CA ILE A 171 -2.78 10.23 -1.87
C ILE A 171 -3.94 9.74 -2.74
#